data_c27144a9dc29acb7d17ec3c32e64b633
#
_entry.id   c27144a9dc29acb7d17ec3c32e64b633
#
_cell.length_a   1.000
_cell.length_b   1.000
_cell.length_c   1.000
_cell.angle_alpha   90.00
_cell.angle_beta   90.00
_cell.angle_gamma   90.00
#
_symmetry.space_group_name_H-M   'P 1'
#
loop_
_entity.id
_entity.type
_entity.pdbx_description
1 polymer ?
#
loop_
_entity_poly.entity_id
_entity_poly.type
_entity_poly.pdbx_seq_one_letter_code
_entity_poly.pdbx_strand_id
1 'polypeptide(L)'
;QLFALFRHTYTNTAVDFGEGTSRIYAQGKHYQILAQDGEYSQLVVNEYGKGHSVYFAGLPYSPQNCRILLRAIYYAAGMPEEMKHYYVTNVDTEVTVFPETKRIAVINNADAEEKTDLYIKGHLIDSLTLAPREMRWVDDAE
;
A
#
# COMPACT_ATOMS: atom_id res chain seq x y z
N GLN A 1 10.91 -1.36 10.85
CA GLN A 1 10.71 -2.45 9.85
C GLN A 1 9.26 -2.54 9.35
N LEU A 2 8.25 -2.57 10.24
CA LEU A 2 6.82 -2.61 9.87
C LEU A 2 6.37 -1.34 9.11
N PHE A 3 6.87 -0.17 9.48
CA PHE A 3 6.56 1.06 8.75
C PHE A 3 7.10 1.05 7.31
N ALA A 4 8.26 0.41 7.09
CA ALA A 4 8.78 0.16 5.76
C ALA A 4 7.85 -0.75 4.94
N LEU A 5 7.18 -1.71 5.58
CA LEU A 5 6.20 -2.58 4.94
C LEU A 5 5.00 -1.77 4.40
N PHE A 6 4.59 -0.73 5.11
CA PHE A 6 3.49 0.16 4.70
C PHE A 6 3.91 1.22 3.66
N ARG A 7 5.20 1.56 3.56
CA ARG A 7 5.72 2.62 2.67
C ARG A 7 6.56 2.14 1.49
N HIS A 8 7.13 0.96 1.57
CA HIS A 8 8.27 0.54 0.76
C HIS A 8 8.04 0.48 -0.76
N THR A 9 6.81 0.50 -1.22
CA THR A 9 6.51 0.29 -2.63
C THR A 9 6.08 1.53 -3.40
N TYR A 10 6.02 2.72 -2.77
CA TYR A 10 5.54 3.93 -3.44
C TYR A 10 6.51 5.09 -3.27
N THR A 11 6.82 5.75 -4.36
CA THR A 11 7.79 6.85 -4.41
C THR A 11 7.24 8.16 -3.86
N ASN A 12 5.90 8.34 -3.79
CA ASN A 12 5.26 9.64 -3.50
C ASN A 12 4.21 9.58 -2.40
N THR A 13 4.37 8.76 -1.37
CA THR A 13 3.34 8.63 -0.34
C THR A 13 3.63 9.43 0.91
N ALA A 14 2.97 10.57 1.06
CA ALA A 14 2.66 11.10 2.38
C ALA A 14 1.33 10.50 2.84
N VAL A 15 1.31 9.86 4.01
CA VAL A 15 0.06 9.44 4.64
C VAL A 15 -0.55 10.66 5.30
N ASP A 16 -1.79 10.98 4.93
CA ASP A 16 -2.58 12.01 5.58
C ASP A 16 -3.54 11.34 6.57
N PHE A 17 -3.39 11.64 7.85
CA PHE A 17 -4.28 11.15 8.89
C PHE A 17 -5.52 12.04 9.10
N GLY A 18 -5.63 13.16 8.37
CA GLY A 18 -6.69 14.14 8.49
C GLY A 18 -6.57 15.05 9.70
N GLU A 19 -7.43 16.06 9.74
CA GLU A 19 -7.55 16.98 10.86
C GLU A 19 -8.61 16.49 11.86
N GLY A 20 -8.48 16.88 13.14
CA GLY A 20 -9.47 16.58 14.18
C GLY A 20 -9.62 15.10 14.52
N THR A 21 -8.57 14.32 14.30
CA THR A 21 -8.54 12.90 14.60
C THR A 21 -8.64 12.62 16.11
N SER A 22 -9.14 11.44 16.46
CA SER A 22 -9.22 11.01 17.86
C SER A 22 -7.83 10.96 18.49
N ARG A 23 -7.68 11.63 19.63
CA ARG A 23 -6.45 11.63 20.41
C ARG A 23 -6.44 10.42 21.33
N ILE A 24 -5.67 9.40 20.96
CA ILE A 24 -5.52 8.20 21.77
C ILE A 24 -4.06 7.93 22.12
N TYR A 25 -3.88 7.19 23.18
CA TYR A 25 -2.61 6.61 23.58
C TYR A 25 -2.67 5.10 23.42
N ALA A 26 -1.69 4.51 22.75
CA ALA A 26 -1.57 3.07 22.70
C ALA A 26 -1.06 2.53 24.04
N GLN A 27 -1.72 1.49 24.55
CA GLN A 27 -1.31 0.80 25.77
C GLN A 27 -1.34 -0.72 25.56
N GLY A 28 -0.41 -1.44 26.16
CA GLY A 28 -0.34 -2.89 26.09
C GLY A 28 1.09 -3.41 25.98
N LYS A 29 1.23 -4.70 25.66
CA LYS A 29 2.56 -5.37 25.62
C LYS A 29 3.06 -5.67 24.22
N HIS A 30 2.19 -5.69 23.21
CA HIS A 30 2.50 -6.21 21.89
C HIS A 30 2.10 -5.25 20.77
N TYR A 31 2.05 -3.97 21.08
CA TYR A 31 1.77 -2.93 20.09
C TYR A 31 3.06 -2.26 19.59
N GLN A 32 3.00 -1.76 18.40
CA GLN A 32 4.03 -0.89 17.83
C GLN A 32 3.38 0.36 17.23
N ILE A 33 3.88 1.54 17.63
CA ILE A 33 3.48 2.81 17.05
C ILE A 33 4.30 3.03 15.79
N LEU A 34 3.63 3.17 14.66
CA LEU A 34 4.25 3.41 13.35
C LEU A 34 4.21 4.88 12.94
N ALA A 35 3.24 5.63 13.44
CA ALA A 35 3.17 7.09 13.30
C ALA A 35 2.51 7.72 14.51
N GLN A 36 2.96 8.92 14.87
CA GLN A 36 2.40 9.70 15.97
C GLN A 36 2.49 11.20 15.68
N ASP A 37 1.62 11.97 16.32
CA ASP A 37 1.64 13.42 16.37
C ASP A 37 1.81 13.83 17.84
N GLY A 38 3.02 14.34 18.17
CA GLY A 38 3.40 14.54 19.56
C GLY A 38 3.28 13.24 20.39
N GLU A 39 2.40 13.25 21.38
CA GLU A 39 2.15 12.09 22.25
C GLU A 39 1.03 11.18 21.72
N TYR A 40 0.30 11.60 20.71
CA TYR A 40 -0.89 10.88 20.23
C TYR A 40 -0.56 9.91 19.11
N SER A 41 -1.08 8.69 19.23
CA SER A 41 -0.87 7.64 18.26
C SER A 41 -1.76 7.86 17.02
N GLN A 42 -1.14 7.86 15.83
CA GLN A 42 -1.84 8.02 14.55
C GLN A 42 -1.97 6.71 13.79
N LEU A 43 -0.96 5.86 13.85
CA LEU A 43 -0.96 4.53 13.26
C LEU A 43 -0.31 3.55 14.23
N VAL A 44 -1.07 2.55 14.64
CA VAL A 44 -0.61 1.52 15.59
C VAL A 44 -0.96 0.16 15.04
N VAL A 45 -0.02 -0.76 15.15
CA VAL A 45 -0.25 -2.19 14.91
C VAL A 45 -0.10 -2.96 16.21
N ASN A 46 -0.84 -4.04 16.33
CA ASN A 46 -0.79 -4.88 17.52
C ASN A 46 -0.99 -6.35 17.15
N GLU A 47 -0.30 -7.21 17.88
CA GLU A 47 -0.44 -8.66 17.80
C GLU A 47 -1.11 -9.17 19.08
N TYR A 48 -2.18 -9.93 18.94
CA TYR A 48 -2.87 -10.56 20.05
C TYR A 48 -3.20 -12.03 19.73
N GLY A 49 -2.55 -12.94 20.43
CA GLY A 49 -2.63 -14.36 20.13
C GLY A 49 -2.10 -14.66 18.72
N LYS A 50 -2.98 -15.15 17.85
CA LYS A 50 -2.69 -15.38 16.43
C LYS A 50 -3.23 -14.27 15.51
N GLY A 51 -3.86 -13.26 16.11
CA GLY A 51 -4.49 -12.17 15.39
C GLY A 51 -3.61 -10.91 15.31
N HIS A 52 -3.87 -10.11 14.31
CA HIS A 52 -3.24 -8.81 14.09
C HIS A 52 -4.31 -7.74 14.01
N SER A 53 -3.99 -6.55 14.49
CA SER A 53 -4.88 -5.40 14.34
C SER A 53 -4.10 -4.17 13.92
N VAL A 54 -4.78 -3.26 13.22
CA VAL A 54 -4.24 -1.97 12.81
C VAL A 54 -5.24 -0.88 13.22
N TYR A 55 -4.72 0.14 13.85
CA TYR A 55 -5.48 1.33 14.20
C TYR A 55 -4.97 2.53 13.42
N PHE A 56 -5.89 3.29 12.85
CA PHE A 56 -5.65 4.62 12.29
C PHE A 56 -6.45 5.65 13.06
N ALA A 57 -5.82 6.76 13.46
CA ALA A 57 -6.52 7.88 14.10
C ALA A 57 -7.51 8.55 13.16
N GLY A 58 -7.21 8.58 11.88
CA GLY A 58 -8.05 9.01 10.78
C GLY A 58 -7.40 8.61 9.48
N LEU A 59 -8.21 8.42 8.44
CA LEU A 59 -7.72 8.06 7.11
C LEU A 59 -8.68 8.63 6.05
N PRO A 60 -8.60 9.96 5.77
CA PRO A 60 -9.40 10.57 4.72
C PRO A 60 -9.18 9.87 3.38
N TYR A 61 -10.18 9.86 2.53
CA TYR A 61 -10.06 9.23 1.22
C TYR A 61 -9.02 9.95 0.37
N SER A 62 -8.03 9.19 -0.10
CA SER A 62 -7.10 9.57 -1.16
C SER A 62 -6.53 8.30 -1.79
N PRO A 63 -5.99 8.33 -3.02
CA PRO A 63 -5.32 7.18 -3.60
C PRO A 63 -4.20 6.64 -2.70
N GLN A 64 -3.41 7.52 -2.10
CA GLN A 64 -2.33 7.18 -1.17
C GLN A 64 -2.86 6.46 0.07
N ASN A 65 -3.92 7.01 0.68
CA ASN A 65 -4.51 6.43 1.88
C ASN A 65 -5.22 5.11 1.60
N CYS A 66 -5.85 4.95 0.43
CA CYS A 66 -6.42 3.66 0.01
C CYS A 66 -5.35 2.56 -0.09
N ARG A 67 -4.16 2.89 -0.56
CA ARG A 67 -3.04 1.94 -0.62
C ARG A 67 -2.59 1.50 0.78
N ILE A 68 -2.48 2.43 1.71
CA ILE A 68 -2.15 2.14 3.11
C ILE A 68 -3.25 1.29 3.76
N LEU A 69 -4.51 1.61 3.51
CA LEU A 69 -5.64 0.82 4.02
C LEU A 69 -5.59 -0.62 3.50
N LEU A 70 -5.34 -0.83 2.21
CA LEU A 70 -5.22 -2.16 1.64
C LEU A 70 -4.11 -2.97 2.32
N ARG A 71 -2.96 -2.36 2.58
CA ARG A 71 -1.85 -2.99 3.30
C ARG A 71 -2.19 -3.33 4.74
N ALA A 72 -2.92 -2.45 5.41
CA ALA A 72 -3.41 -2.72 6.75
C ALA A 72 -4.34 -3.95 6.79
N ILE A 73 -5.20 -4.11 5.76
CA ILE A 73 -6.08 -5.26 5.62
C ILE A 73 -5.25 -6.56 5.46
N TYR A 74 -4.27 -6.57 4.56
CA TYR A 74 -3.39 -7.73 4.38
C TYR A 74 -2.61 -8.06 5.66
N TYR A 75 -2.07 -7.05 6.35
CA TYR A 75 -1.39 -7.26 7.62
C TYR A 75 -2.33 -7.84 8.68
N ALA A 76 -3.52 -7.28 8.85
CA ALA A 76 -4.52 -7.77 9.80
C ALA A 76 -4.99 -9.20 9.47
N ALA A 77 -5.03 -9.56 8.19
CA ALA A 77 -5.33 -10.91 7.73
C ALA A 77 -4.16 -11.91 7.93
N GLY A 78 -2.99 -11.45 8.39
CA GLY A 78 -1.80 -12.29 8.52
C GLY A 78 -1.14 -12.66 7.18
N MET A 79 -1.39 -11.89 6.11
CA MET A 79 -0.93 -12.13 4.74
C MET A 79 -0.03 -10.99 4.21
N PRO A 80 0.96 -10.49 4.97
CA PRO A 80 1.73 -9.32 4.55
C PRO A 80 2.59 -9.55 3.31
N GLU A 81 2.94 -10.79 3.00
CA GLU A 81 3.77 -11.11 1.83
C GLU A 81 2.98 -11.08 0.52
N GLU A 82 1.67 -11.35 0.56
CA GLU A 82 0.79 -11.28 -0.61
C GLU A 82 0.75 -9.88 -1.23
N MET A 83 0.95 -8.83 -0.43
CA MET A 83 1.04 -7.45 -0.90
C MET A 83 2.20 -7.20 -1.86
N LYS A 84 3.24 -8.04 -1.81
CA LYS A 84 4.47 -7.88 -2.59
C LYS A 84 4.45 -8.72 -3.86
N HIS A 85 3.39 -9.49 -4.05
CA HIS A 85 3.34 -10.42 -5.19
C HIS A 85 3.36 -9.67 -6.52
N TYR A 86 2.43 -8.72 -6.68
CA TYR A 86 2.38 -7.85 -7.85
C TYR A 86 2.17 -6.41 -7.39
N TYR A 87 3.04 -5.50 -7.78
CA TYR A 87 2.86 -4.09 -7.46
C TYR A 87 3.54 -3.17 -8.47
N VAL A 88 3.06 -1.94 -8.50
CA VAL A 88 3.62 -0.82 -9.26
C VAL A 88 4.06 0.28 -8.31
N THR A 89 5.07 1.05 -8.70
CA THR A 89 5.72 2.02 -7.78
C THR A 89 5.07 3.39 -7.73
N ASN A 90 4.26 3.75 -8.73
CA ASN A 90 3.57 5.04 -8.79
C ASN A 90 2.13 4.87 -8.30
N VAL A 91 1.68 5.73 -7.36
CA VAL A 91 0.35 5.65 -6.74
C VAL A 91 -0.80 5.93 -7.70
N ASP A 92 -0.54 6.67 -8.78
CA ASP A 92 -1.52 6.98 -9.83
C ASP A 92 -1.64 5.86 -10.86
N THR A 93 -0.86 4.80 -10.70
CA THR A 93 -0.92 3.60 -11.53
C THR A 93 -1.40 2.39 -10.74
N GLU A 94 -1.96 1.42 -11.43
CA GLU A 94 -2.56 0.24 -10.83
C GLU A 94 -2.19 -1.01 -11.63
N VAL A 95 -2.05 -2.14 -10.93
CA VAL A 95 -1.80 -3.44 -11.55
C VAL A 95 -2.96 -4.39 -11.25
N THR A 96 -3.45 -5.04 -12.30
CA THR A 96 -4.46 -6.10 -12.20
C THR A 96 -3.95 -7.36 -12.87
N VAL A 97 -4.06 -8.49 -12.21
CA VAL A 97 -3.54 -9.77 -12.66
C VAL A 97 -4.67 -10.68 -13.11
N PHE A 98 -4.47 -11.33 -14.24
CA PHE A 98 -5.39 -12.31 -14.82
C PHE A 98 -4.67 -13.66 -14.92
N PRO A 99 -4.69 -14.49 -13.85
CA PRO A 99 -3.89 -15.70 -13.77
C PRO A 99 -4.25 -16.73 -14.85
N GLU A 100 -5.53 -16.83 -15.20
CA GLU A 100 -6.02 -17.80 -16.20
C GLU A 100 -5.45 -17.54 -17.60
N THR A 101 -5.18 -16.29 -17.93
CA THR A 101 -4.64 -15.89 -19.23
C THR A 101 -3.14 -15.57 -19.19
N LYS A 102 -2.53 -15.66 -18.00
CA LYS A 102 -1.14 -15.26 -17.75
C LYS A 102 -0.86 -13.84 -18.26
N ARG A 103 -1.74 -12.91 -17.96
CA ARG A 103 -1.61 -11.51 -18.37
C ARG A 103 -1.77 -10.56 -17.20
N ILE A 104 -1.08 -9.46 -17.28
CA ILE A 104 -1.10 -8.37 -16.31
C ILE A 104 -1.52 -7.10 -17.05
N ALA A 105 -2.50 -6.38 -16.51
CA ALA A 105 -2.85 -5.04 -16.97
C ALA A 105 -2.23 -4.01 -16.03
N VAL A 106 -1.47 -3.05 -16.57
CA VAL A 106 -1.01 -1.87 -15.84
C VAL A 106 -1.75 -0.66 -16.37
N ILE A 107 -2.38 0.10 -15.48
CA ILE A 107 -3.31 1.18 -15.82
C ILE A 107 -2.78 2.48 -15.22
N ASN A 108 -2.75 3.53 -16.02
CA ASN A 108 -2.55 4.90 -15.56
C ASN A 108 -3.92 5.54 -15.25
N ASN A 109 -4.19 5.83 -13.99
CA ASN A 109 -5.44 6.46 -13.53
C ASN A 109 -5.39 8.00 -13.54
N ALA A 110 -4.25 8.60 -13.92
CA ALA A 110 -4.08 10.04 -14.01
C ALA A 110 -4.44 10.59 -15.38
N ASP A 111 -4.70 11.90 -15.43
CA ASP A 111 -4.88 12.68 -16.65
C ASP A 111 -3.55 13.20 -17.26
N ALA A 112 -2.41 12.72 -16.73
CA ALA A 112 -1.06 13.05 -17.16
C ALA A 112 -0.29 11.78 -17.51
N GLU A 113 0.81 11.93 -18.24
CA GLU A 113 1.77 10.85 -18.45
C GLU A 113 2.42 10.46 -17.12
N GLU A 114 2.46 9.16 -16.83
CA GLU A 114 3.03 8.62 -15.60
C GLU A 114 4.09 7.55 -15.89
N LYS A 115 5.10 7.54 -15.00
CA LYS A 115 6.15 6.51 -15.02
C LYS A 115 5.98 5.61 -13.82
N THR A 116 6.07 4.31 -14.05
CA THR A 116 5.92 3.31 -12.99
C THR A 116 6.77 2.09 -13.28
N ASP A 117 7.29 1.48 -12.23
CA ASP A 117 7.98 0.21 -12.31
C ASP A 117 7.05 -0.91 -11.86
N LEU A 118 6.97 -1.97 -12.66
CA LEU A 118 6.22 -3.19 -12.35
C LEU A 118 7.15 -4.21 -11.68
N TYR A 119 6.73 -4.68 -10.51
CA TYR A 119 7.41 -5.73 -9.77
C TYR A 119 6.53 -6.96 -9.61
N ILE A 120 7.15 -8.15 -9.73
CA ILE A 120 6.55 -9.44 -9.40
C ILE A 120 7.46 -10.13 -8.39
N LYS A 121 6.91 -10.53 -7.24
CA LYS A 121 7.65 -11.19 -6.14
C LYS A 121 8.96 -10.48 -5.76
N GLY A 122 8.96 -9.15 -5.84
CA GLY A 122 10.13 -8.32 -5.51
C GLY A 122 11.15 -8.15 -6.64
N HIS A 123 10.93 -8.74 -7.81
CA HIS A 123 11.78 -8.57 -8.99
C HIS A 123 11.20 -7.51 -9.92
N LEU A 124 12.05 -6.58 -10.36
CA LEU A 124 11.68 -5.61 -11.39
C LEU A 124 11.47 -6.34 -12.72
N ILE A 125 10.27 -6.21 -13.28
CA ILE A 125 9.89 -6.83 -14.55
C ILE A 125 9.99 -5.83 -15.70
N ASP A 126 9.45 -4.62 -15.51
CA ASP A 126 9.46 -3.60 -16.53
C ASP A 126 9.37 -2.19 -15.91
N SER A 127 9.91 -1.21 -16.63
CA SER A 127 9.78 0.22 -16.33
C SER A 127 8.96 0.87 -17.42
N LEU A 128 7.74 1.25 -17.08
CA LEU A 128 6.71 1.69 -18.01
C LEU A 128 6.56 3.20 -17.99
N THR A 129 6.38 3.78 -19.18
CA THR A 129 5.84 5.13 -19.35
C THR A 129 4.47 5.00 -20.00
N LEU A 130 3.44 5.44 -19.31
CA LEU A 130 2.03 5.30 -19.70
C LEU A 130 1.44 6.66 -20.01
N ALA A 131 0.82 6.80 -21.17
CA ALA A 131 0.06 7.99 -21.52
C ALA A 131 -1.13 8.20 -20.55
N PRO A 132 -1.75 9.40 -20.51
CA PRO A 132 -2.93 9.63 -19.70
C PRO A 132 -4.02 8.56 -19.93
N ARG A 133 -4.51 7.95 -18.88
CA ARG A 133 -5.57 6.91 -18.92
C ARG A 133 -5.21 5.66 -19.72
N GLU A 134 -3.95 5.45 -20.06
CA GLU A 134 -3.50 4.27 -20.80
C GLU A 134 -3.61 3.01 -19.94
N MET A 135 -4.07 1.92 -20.56
CA MET A 135 -3.94 0.56 -20.06
C MET A 135 -2.97 -0.21 -20.95
N ARG A 136 -1.96 -0.82 -20.35
CA ARG A 136 -0.97 -1.65 -21.06
C ARG A 136 -0.99 -3.07 -20.54
N TRP A 137 -0.97 -4.01 -21.48
CA TRP A 137 -0.83 -5.43 -21.19
C TRP A 137 0.64 -5.83 -21.13
N VAL A 138 0.97 -6.61 -20.11
CA VAL A 138 2.27 -7.26 -19.93
C VAL A 138 2.00 -8.75 -19.77
N ASP A 139 2.79 -9.58 -20.43
CA ASP A 139 2.68 -11.03 -20.26
C ASP A 139 3.31 -11.44 -18.93
N ASP A 140 2.61 -12.27 -18.17
CA ASP A 140 3.14 -12.88 -16.97
C ASP A 140 4.01 -14.07 -17.39
N ALA A 141 5.31 -13.93 -17.16
CA ALA A 141 6.30 -14.92 -17.59
C ALA A 141 6.41 -16.12 -16.63
N GLU A 142 5.54 -16.21 -15.59
CA GLU A 142 5.52 -17.32 -14.63
C GLU A 142 4.56 -18.47 -14.97
#